data_ea55ac0d66e3042363ebd2691493bf57
#
_entry.id   ea55ac0d66e3042363ebd2691493bf57
#
_cell.length_a   1.000
_cell.length_b   1.000
_cell.length_c   1.000
_cell.angle_alpha   90.00
_cell.angle_beta   90.00
_cell.angle_gamma   90.00
#
_symmetry.space_group_name_H-M   'P 1'
#
loop_
_entity.id
_entity.type
_entity.pdbx_description
1 polymer ?
#
loop_
_entity_poly.entity_id
_entity_poly.type
_entity_poly.pdbx_seq_one_letter_code
_entity_poly.pdbx_strand_id
1 'polypeptide(L)'
;KHNDEKIQTKFSNKTTPDIFELYEILGSLNSGLDSISICLEVSSHALDQNRLDGIQWLNSASILNIGEDHLDYHKDISSYRDSKFSIFKMNSPIKLVIDESNNFVKDYDFLNETNLTYISSKNNFSDIYYKITKANFKNCEFKIFLNNPPSGQEIHKNKKYKFKCALFPEFNITNLVFAISSIGFDEFSDKYVNDLSFIKLPKGRTEVI
;
A
#
# COMPACT_ATOMS: atom_id res chain seq x y z
N LYS A 1 -15.51 -8.58 -17.69
CA LYS A 1 -16.59 -7.66 -17.27
C LYS A 1 -16.32 -7.33 -15.81
N HIS A 2 -15.88 -6.12 -15.53
CA HIS A 2 -15.79 -5.63 -14.16
C HIS A 2 -17.23 -5.37 -13.68
N ASN A 3 -17.69 -6.16 -12.74
CA ASN A 3 -18.89 -5.82 -12.01
C ASN A 3 -18.48 -4.82 -10.91
N ASP A 4 -18.72 -3.54 -11.15
CA ASP A 4 -18.63 -2.47 -10.15
C ASP A 4 -19.85 -2.53 -9.18
N GLU A 5 -20.24 -3.69 -8.74
CA GLU A 5 -21.24 -3.82 -7.69
C GLU A 5 -20.58 -3.39 -6.36
N LYS A 6 -20.84 -2.16 -5.98
CA LYS A 6 -20.60 -1.73 -4.60
C LYS A 6 -21.48 -2.60 -3.70
N ILE A 7 -20.88 -3.51 -2.99
CA ILE A 7 -21.53 -4.19 -1.88
C ILE A 7 -21.83 -3.09 -0.85
N GLN A 8 -23.09 -2.66 -0.80
CA GLN A 8 -23.55 -1.77 0.29
C GLN A 8 -23.62 -2.64 1.55
N THR A 9 -22.52 -2.67 2.26
CA THR A 9 -22.48 -3.26 3.58
C THR A 9 -23.14 -2.27 4.56
N LYS A 10 -24.01 -2.75 5.42
CA LYS A 10 -24.60 -2.00 6.55
C LYS A 10 -23.56 -1.73 7.66
N PHE A 11 -22.28 -1.70 7.29
CA PHE A 11 -21.15 -1.73 8.22
C PHE A 11 -20.79 -0.33 8.71
N SER A 12 -20.17 -0.31 9.88
CA SER A 12 -19.79 0.90 10.59
C SER A 12 -18.94 1.85 9.75
N ASN A 13 -19.03 3.16 10.00
CA ASN A 13 -18.21 4.20 9.39
C ASN A 13 -16.73 4.18 9.85
N LYS A 14 -16.19 3.01 10.19
CA LYS A 14 -14.80 2.85 10.61
C LYS A 14 -13.89 2.69 9.40
N THR A 15 -12.70 3.25 9.45
CA THR A 15 -11.66 3.09 8.41
C THR A 15 -11.34 1.61 8.16
N THR A 16 -11.22 0.83 9.25
CA THR A 16 -11.04 -0.63 9.19
C THR A 16 -12.23 -1.29 9.87
N PRO A 17 -12.93 -2.23 9.23
CA PRO A 17 -14.01 -3.01 9.84
C PRO A 17 -13.56 -3.67 11.14
N ASP A 18 -14.49 -3.99 12.04
CA ASP A 18 -14.15 -4.89 13.14
C ASP A 18 -14.04 -6.35 12.66
N ILE A 19 -13.55 -7.22 13.54
CA ILE A 19 -13.26 -8.60 13.17
C ILE A 19 -14.50 -9.35 12.63
N PHE A 20 -15.68 -9.16 13.23
CA PHE A 20 -16.89 -9.83 12.80
C PHE A 20 -17.37 -9.30 11.45
N GLU A 21 -17.38 -7.97 11.28
CA GLU A 21 -17.71 -7.32 10.01
C GLU A 21 -16.76 -7.78 8.90
N LEU A 22 -15.45 -7.90 9.19
CA LEU A 22 -14.48 -8.35 8.21
C LEU A 22 -14.72 -9.79 7.76
N TYR A 23 -14.97 -10.72 8.69
CA TYR A 23 -15.30 -12.10 8.37
C TYR A 23 -16.63 -12.22 7.62
N GLU A 24 -17.63 -11.42 7.94
CA GLU A 24 -18.91 -11.39 7.22
C GLU A 24 -18.71 -10.90 5.77
N ILE A 25 -17.91 -9.84 5.57
CA ILE A 25 -17.53 -9.37 4.23
C ILE A 25 -16.81 -10.48 3.45
N LEU A 26 -15.78 -11.10 4.03
CA LEU A 26 -15.02 -12.16 3.39
C LEU A 26 -15.89 -13.37 3.05
N GLY A 27 -16.79 -13.75 3.96
CA GLY A 27 -17.75 -14.84 3.74
C GLY A 27 -18.74 -14.54 2.62
N SER A 28 -19.17 -13.29 2.47
CA SER A 28 -20.11 -12.86 1.42
C SER A 28 -19.47 -12.87 0.02
N LEU A 29 -18.15 -12.73 -0.06
CA LEU A 29 -17.42 -12.71 -1.34
C LEU A 29 -17.23 -14.09 -1.96
N ASN A 30 -17.52 -15.17 -1.26
CA ASN A 30 -17.29 -16.56 -1.70
C ASN A 30 -18.34 -17.09 -2.69
N SER A 31 -18.92 -16.26 -3.52
CA SER A 31 -20.01 -16.64 -4.44
C SER A 31 -19.53 -16.88 -5.87
N GLY A 32 -18.71 -17.94 -6.09
CA GLY A 32 -18.51 -18.48 -7.44
C GLY A 32 -17.49 -17.74 -8.32
N LEU A 33 -16.59 -16.93 -7.74
CA LEU A 33 -15.48 -16.29 -8.45
C LEU A 33 -14.23 -17.17 -8.35
N ASP A 34 -13.50 -17.34 -9.47
CA ASP A 34 -12.25 -18.12 -9.53
C ASP A 34 -11.13 -17.51 -8.68
N SER A 35 -11.15 -16.17 -8.50
CA SER A 35 -10.20 -15.45 -7.66
C SER A 35 -10.77 -14.11 -7.20
N ILE A 36 -10.40 -13.68 -6.00
CA ILE A 36 -10.80 -12.39 -5.42
C ILE A 36 -9.53 -11.70 -4.93
N SER A 37 -9.36 -10.43 -5.32
CA SER A 37 -8.33 -9.56 -4.76
C SER A 37 -8.95 -8.58 -3.79
N ILE A 38 -8.39 -8.49 -2.57
CA ILE A 38 -8.89 -7.62 -1.50
C ILE A 38 -7.78 -6.62 -1.16
N CYS A 39 -8.14 -5.34 -1.16
CA CYS A 39 -7.29 -4.27 -0.65
C CYS A 39 -7.96 -3.66 0.58
N LEU A 40 -7.23 -3.61 1.68
CA LEU A 40 -7.73 -3.13 2.97
C LEU A 40 -6.85 -2.00 3.50
N GLU A 41 -7.47 -0.88 3.86
CA GLU A 41 -6.83 0.15 4.66
C GLU A 41 -6.89 -0.26 6.13
N VAL A 42 -5.70 -0.33 6.79
CA VAL A 42 -5.59 -0.82 8.17
C VAL A 42 -5.07 0.30 9.06
N SER A 43 -5.91 0.75 10.00
CA SER A 43 -5.53 1.75 10.99
C SER A 43 -4.70 1.14 12.12
N SER A 44 -3.89 1.96 12.80
CA SER A 44 -3.15 1.53 13.99
C SER A 44 -4.08 1.02 15.11
N HIS A 45 -5.24 1.65 15.26
CA HIS A 45 -6.28 1.18 16.19
C HIS A 45 -6.77 -0.24 15.85
N ALA A 46 -6.95 -0.54 14.57
CA ALA A 46 -7.39 -1.86 14.14
C ALA A 46 -6.36 -2.94 14.47
N LEU A 47 -5.08 -2.62 14.31
CA LEU A 47 -3.98 -3.52 14.65
C LEU A 47 -3.86 -3.71 16.16
N ASP A 48 -3.91 -2.63 16.93
CA ASP A 48 -3.88 -2.68 18.40
C ASP A 48 -5.07 -3.47 18.99
N GLN A 49 -6.22 -3.39 18.33
CA GLN A 49 -7.44 -4.12 18.71
C GLN A 49 -7.55 -5.51 18.08
N ASN A 50 -6.49 -6.03 17.43
CA ASN A 50 -6.44 -7.34 16.81
C ASN A 50 -7.59 -7.61 15.80
N ARG A 51 -8.05 -6.57 15.06
CA ARG A 51 -9.18 -6.72 14.12
C ARG A 51 -8.85 -7.59 12.90
N LEU A 52 -7.57 -7.88 12.66
CA LEU A 52 -7.11 -8.80 11.62
C LEU A 52 -6.74 -10.18 12.16
N ASP A 53 -7.11 -10.48 13.41
CA ASP A 53 -6.83 -11.79 14.00
C ASP A 53 -7.45 -12.93 13.16
N GLY A 54 -6.69 -14.03 12.99
CA GLY A 54 -7.08 -15.14 12.12
C GLY A 54 -6.84 -14.94 10.62
N ILE A 55 -6.52 -13.71 10.15
CA ILE A 55 -6.06 -13.48 8.78
C ILE A 55 -4.54 -13.69 8.75
N GLN A 56 -4.12 -14.91 8.41
CA GLN A 56 -2.71 -15.30 8.50
C GLN A 56 -1.88 -14.99 7.25
N TRP A 57 -2.53 -14.80 6.10
CA TRP A 57 -1.81 -14.66 4.84
C TRP A 57 -2.18 -13.37 4.12
N LEU A 58 -1.22 -12.47 4.05
CA LEU A 58 -1.30 -11.29 3.22
C LEU A 58 -0.33 -11.46 2.05
N ASN A 59 -0.78 -11.24 0.82
CA ASN A 59 0.11 -11.21 -0.33
C ASN A 59 1.10 -10.05 -0.21
N SER A 60 0.64 -8.91 0.29
CA SER A 60 1.46 -7.73 0.48
C SER A 60 0.94 -6.88 1.63
N ALA A 61 1.86 -6.26 2.35
CA ALA A 61 1.54 -5.18 3.28
C ALA A 61 2.47 -3.99 3.02
N SER A 62 1.95 -2.79 3.22
CA SER A 62 2.69 -1.56 2.98
C SER A 62 2.54 -0.60 4.15
N ILE A 63 3.65 0.01 4.57
CA ILE A 63 3.65 1.17 5.47
C ILE A 63 4.23 2.35 4.71
N LEU A 64 3.39 3.33 4.41
CA LEU A 64 3.76 4.49 3.61
C LEU A 64 4.62 5.45 4.45
N ASN A 65 4.01 6.04 5.45
CA ASN A 65 4.69 6.97 6.36
C ASN A 65 4.17 6.76 7.79
N ILE A 66 5.00 7.08 8.74
CA ILE A 66 4.63 7.15 10.15
C ILE A 66 4.96 8.56 10.64
N GLY A 67 3.91 9.36 10.81
CA GLY A 67 4.00 10.68 11.43
C GLY A 67 3.63 10.63 12.91
N GLU A 68 3.59 11.78 13.54
CA GLU A 68 3.00 11.95 14.87
C GLU A 68 1.49 12.10 14.71
N ASP A 69 0.77 11.01 14.91
CA ASP A 69 -0.69 10.97 14.79
C ASP A 69 -1.28 9.99 15.83
N HIS A 70 -2.55 10.15 16.15
CA HIS A 70 -3.26 9.25 17.08
C HIS A 70 -2.62 9.11 18.49
N LEU A 71 -1.88 10.12 18.97
CA LEU A 71 -1.30 10.12 20.32
C LEU A 71 -2.36 10.30 21.42
N ASP A 72 -3.57 10.70 21.05
CA ASP A 72 -4.76 10.67 21.91
C ASP A 72 -5.20 9.25 22.28
N TYR A 73 -4.92 8.27 21.40
CA TYR A 73 -5.20 6.86 21.62
C TYR A 73 -3.94 6.09 22.07
N HIS A 74 -2.83 6.24 21.37
CA HIS A 74 -1.56 5.62 21.71
C HIS A 74 -0.84 6.46 22.75
N LYS A 75 -0.29 5.84 23.78
CA LYS A 75 0.39 6.53 24.89
C LYS A 75 1.56 7.40 24.42
N ASP A 76 2.26 6.93 23.40
CA ASP A 76 3.44 7.56 22.82
C ASP A 76 3.67 7.08 21.38
N ILE A 77 4.66 7.69 20.72
CA ILE A 77 5.02 7.40 19.34
C ILE A 77 5.57 5.96 19.16
N SER A 78 6.19 5.39 20.19
CA SER A 78 6.69 4.01 20.15
C SER A 78 5.52 3.03 20.09
N SER A 79 4.56 3.16 20.99
CA SER A 79 3.34 2.34 21.00
C SER A 79 2.56 2.44 19.68
N TYR A 80 2.50 3.63 19.08
CA TYR A 80 1.90 3.82 17.76
C TYR A 80 2.64 3.07 16.65
N ARG A 81 3.99 3.12 16.66
CA ARG A 81 4.84 2.38 15.72
C ARG A 81 4.68 0.89 15.90
N ASP A 82 4.78 0.40 17.12
CA ASP A 82 4.64 -1.02 17.46
C ASP A 82 3.31 -1.57 16.98
N SER A 83 2.23 -0.82 17.17
CA SER A 83 0.91 -1.15 16.65
C SER A 83 0.93 -1.30 15.12
N LYS A 84 1.50 -0.36 14.37
CA LYS A 84 1.57 -0.44 12.91
C LYS A 84 2.44 -1.61 12.42
N PHE A 85 3.57 -1.85 13.08
CA PHE A 85 4.47 -2.94 12.72
C PHE A 85 3.96 -4.33 13.13
N SER A 86 2.96 -4.41 14.01
CA SER A 86 2.36 -5.69 14.41
C SER A 86 1.77 -6.47 13.23
N ILE A 87 1.32 -5.79 12.17
CA ILE A 87 0.82 -6.42 10.95
C ILE A 87 1.84 -7.39 10.34
N PHE A 88 3.12 -7.11 10.44
CA PHE A 88 4.18 -7.94 9.90
C PHE A 88 4.43 -9.20 10.72
N LYS A 89 4.24 -9.08 12.03
CA LYS A 89 4.42 -10.18 12.96
C LYS A 89 3.19 -11.10 13.01
N MET A 90 2.00 -10.51 12.99
CA MET A 90 0.74 -11.24 13.17
C MET A 90 0.24 -11.88 11.89
N ASN A 91 0.44 -11.24 10.74
CA ASN A 91 -0.20 -11.62 9.49
C ASN A 91 0.77 -12.16 8.41
N SER A 92 2.06 -12.29 8.73
CA SER A 92 3.11 -12.90 7.88
C SER A 92 2.99 -12.56 6.38
N PRO A 93 3.03 -11.28 5.99
CA PRO A 93 2.89 -10.90 4.59
C PRO A 93 4.06 -11.42 3.74
N ILE A 94 3.76 -11.86 2.52
CA ILE A 94 4.77 -12.38 1.57
C ILE A 94 5.68 -11.24 1.09
N LYS A 95 5.14 -10.04 0.93
CA LYS A 95 5.87 -8.83 0.52
C LYS A 95 5.65 -7.72 1.52
N LEU A 96 6.71 -7.08 1.93
CA LEU A 96 6.68 -5.89 2.78
C LEU A 96 7.24 -4.71 2.02
N VAL A 97 6.46 -3.63 1.94
CA VAL A 97 6.85 -2.42 1.24
C VAL A 97 6.84 -1.26 2.23
N ILE A 98 7.99 -0.62 2.38
CA ILE A 98 8.18 0.44 3.38
C ILE A 98 8.87 1.65 2.74
N ASP A 99 8.46 2.85 3.15
CA ASP A 99 9.20 4.07 2.83
C ASP A 99 10.54 4.08 3.59
N GLU A 100 11.64 4.24 2.86
CA GLU A 100 13.00 4.24 3.43
C GLU A 100 13.23 5.38 4.45
N SER A 101 12.43 6.44 4.40
CA SER A 101 12.50 7.53 5.39
C SER A 101 12.08 7.10 6.80
N ASN A 102 11.46 5.94 6.94
CA ASN A 102 11.13 5.34 8.24
C ASN A 102 12.37 4.77 8.91
N ASN A 103 13.23 5.61 9.45
CA ASN A 103 14.53 5.25 10.02
C ASN A 103 14.47 4.25 11.19
N PHE A 104 13.32 4.14 11.85
CA PHE A 104 13.08 3.25 12.99
C PHE A 104 12.78 1.80 12.58
N VAL A 105 12.73 1.46 11.29
CA VAL A 105 12.57 0.08 10.81
C VAL A 105 13.68 -0.83 11.38
N LYS A 106 14.87 -0.29 11.60
CA LYS A 106 16.02 -0.99 12.18
C LYS A 106 15.82 -1.43 13.63
N ASP A 107 14.83 -0.84 14.32
CA ASP A 107 14.53 -1.16 15.71
C ASP A 107 13.71 -2.47 15.83
N TYR A 108 13.33 -3.07 14.69
CA TYR A 108 12.49 -4.26 14.61
C TYR A 108 13.24 -5.44 13.98
N ASP A 109 13.89 -6.24 14.80
CA ASP A 109 14.73 -7.38 14.36
C ASP A 109 13.98 -8.39 13.49
N PHE A 110 12.69 -8.61 13.73
CA PHE A 110 11.87 -9.55 12.94
C PHE A 110 11.71 -9.15 11.48
N LEU A 111 11.95 -7.89 11.13
CA LEU A 111 11.92 -7.42 9.74
C LEU A 111 13.13 -7.89 8.94
N ASN A 112 14.21 -8.27 9.59
CA ASN A 112 15.41 -8.80 8.93
C ASN A 112 15.17 -10.19 8.31
N GLU A 113 14.14 -10.91 8.76
CA GLU A 113 13.78 -12.24 8.28
C GLU A 113 12.74 -12.23 7.17
N THR A 114 12.29 -11.05 6.75
CA THR A 114 11.18 -10.88 5.83
C THR A 114 11.63 -10.34 4.47
N ASN A 115 10.80 -10.55 3.44
CA ASN A 115 10.98 -9.97 2.10
C ASN A 115 10.66 -8.47 2.11
N LEU A 116 11.52 -7.70 2.76
CA LEU A 116 11.38 -6.26 2.89
C LEU A 116 11.87 -5.55 1.63
N THR A 117 11.09 -4.60 1.14
CA THR A 117 11.40 -3.78 -0.02
C THR A 117 11.30 -2.30 0.37
N TYR A 118 12.39 -1.59 0.22
CA TYR A 118 12.45 -0.16 0.49
C TYR A 118 12.09 0.66 -0.73
N ILE A 119 11.17 1.62 -0.56
CA ILE A 119 10.83 2.63 -1.57
C ILE A 119 11.42 3.97 -1.16
N SER A 120 12.00 4.69 -2.11
CA SER A 120 12.50 6.05 -1.88
C SER A 120 12.32 6.95 -3.10
N SER A 121 12.03 8.24 -2.85
CA SER A 121 12.12 9.29 -3.86
C SER A 121 13.45 10.06 -3.82
N LYS A 122 14.29 9.79 -2.81
CA LYS A 122 15.53 10.53 -2.53
C LYS A 122 16.77 9.68 -2.76
N ASN A 123 16.73 8.41 -2.38
CA ASN A 123 17.83 7.48 -2.53
C ASN A 123 17.67 6.64 -3.80
N ASN A 124 18.50 6.88 -4.81
CA ASN A 124 18.47 6.16 -6.08
C ASN A 124 19.05 4.74 -6.01
N PHE A 125 19.57 4.32 -4.87
CA PHE A 125 20.04 2.95 -4.60
C PHE A 125 19.03 2.10 -3.84
N SER A 126 17.89 2.68 -3.41
CA SER A 126 16.80 1.91 -2.79
C SER A 126 16.31 0.81 -3.71
N ASP A 127 15.69 -0.23 -3.17
CA ASP A 127 15.15 -1.36 -3.93
C ASP A 127 14.23 -0.88 -5.03
N ILE A 128 13.35 0.07 -4.70
CA ILE A 128 12.51 0.80 -5.63
C ILE A 128 12.77 2.30 -5.46
N TYR A 129 13.34 2.90 -6.47
CA TYR A 129 13.49 4.34 -6.56
C TYR A 129 12.42 4.93 -7.48
N TYR A 130 11.78 6.02 -7.08
CA TYR A 130 10.89 6.74 -7.98
C TYR A 130 11.22 8.22 -8.06
N LYS A 131 10.90 8.80 -9.21
CA LYS A 131 11.11 10.23 -9.48
C LYS A 131 9.89 10.83 -10.15
N ILE A 132 9.28 11.82 -9.49
CA ILE A 132 8.23 12.63 -10.09
C ILE A 132 8.91 13.60 -11.06
N THR A 133 8.48 13.58 -12.32
CA THR A 133 9.05 14.42 -13.38
C THR A 133 8.13 15.56 -13.76
N LYS A 134 6.84 15.44 -13.44
CA LYS A 134 5.84 16.47 -13.64
C LYS A 134 4.69 16.26 -12.66
N ALA A 135 4.27 17.33 -12.00
CA ALA A 135 3.12 17.29 -11.11
C ALA A 135 2.32 18.59 -11.21
N ASN A 136 1.12 18.50 -11.75
CA ASN A 136 0.14 19.57 -11.75
C ASN A 136 -1.28 18.98 -11.82
N PHE A 137 -2.29 19.80 -11.65
CA PHE A 137 -3.70 19.38 -11.57
C PHE A 137 -4.21 18.59 -12.78
N LYS A 138 -3.59 18.75 -13.96
CA LYS A 138 -4.07 18.10 -15.19
C LYS A 138 -3.25 16.87 -15.58
N ASN A 139 -1.97 16.85 -15.21
CA ASN A 139 -1.05 15.84 -15.68
C ASN A 139 0.11 15.65 -14.72
N CYS A 140 0.27 14.45 -14.23
CA CYS A 140 1.39 14.03 -13.41
C CYS A 140 2.15 12.92 -14.15
N GLU A 141 3.47 13.01 -14.14
CA GLU A 141 4.35 12.01 -14.73
C GLU A 141 5.43 11.62 -13.73
N PHE A 142 5.68 10.33 -13.64
CA PHE A 142 6.71 9.80 -12.76
C PHE A 142 7.38 8.56 -13.37
N LYS A 143 8.53 8.20 -12.82
CA LYS A 143 9.30 7.03 -13.23
C LYS A 143 9.58 6.19 -12.01
N ILE A 144 9.52 4.87 -12.17
CA ILE A 144 9.93 3.90 -11.16
C ILE A 144 11.13 3.14 -11.71
N PHE A 145 12.14 2.97 -10.89
CA PHE A 145 13.37 2.22 -11.17
C PHE A 145 13.43 1.06 -10.19
N LEU A 146 13.53 -0.16 -10.69
CA LEU A 146 13.57 -1.37 -9.90
C LEU A 146 15.01 -1.87 -9.79
N ASN A 147 15.67 -1.55 -8.69
CA ASN A 147 17.02 -2.01 -8.40
C ASN A 147 16.98 -3.44 -7.82
N ASN A 148 16.17 -3.65 -6.79
CA ASN A 148 15.87 -4.95 -6.20
C ASN A 148 14.35 -5.08 -6.03
N PRO A 149 13.63 -5.61 -7.01
CA PRO A 149 12.18 -5.75 -6.93
C PRO A 149 11.78 -6.73 -5.81
N PRO A 150 10.53 -6.65 -5.31
CA PRO A 150 10.01 -7.58 -4.34
C PRO A 150 10.13 -9.03 -4.80
N SER A 151 10.18 -9.96 -3.85
CA SER A 151 10.23 -11.41 -4.13
C SER A 151 9.15 -11.84 -5.13
N GLY A 152 9.54 -12.68 -6.08
CA GLY A 152 8.70 -13.14 -7.18
C GLY A 152 8.61 -12.18 -8.36
N GLN A 153 9.36 -11.07 -8.36
CA GLN A 153 9.41 -10.07 -9.44
C GLN A 153 10.82 -9.83 -9.98
N GLU A 154 11.73 -10.78 -9.82
CA GLU A 154 13.15 -10.69 -10.20
C GLU A 154 13.35 -10.41 -11.69
N ILE A 155 12.40 -10.81 -12.55
CA ILE A 155 12.40 -10.53 -13.99
C ILE A 155 12.31 -9.03 -14.30
N HIS A 156 11.88 -8.22 -13.33
CA HIS A 156 11.79 -6.75 -13.46
C HIS A 156 13.04 -6.03 -12.95
N LYS A 157 14.04 -6.74 -12.43
CA LYS A 157 15.28 -6.14 -11.93
C LYS A 157 15.97 -5.28 -12.99
N ASN A 158 16.42 -4.10 -12.57
CA ASN A 158 17.05 -3.09 -13.41
C ASN A 158 16.14 -2.51 -14.51
N LYS A 159 14.84 -2.77 -14.46
CA LYS A 159 13.87 -2.14 -15.36
C LYS A 159 13.45 -0.76 -14.87
N LYS A 160 12.95 0.00 -15.83
CA LYS A 160 12.46 1.36 -15.61
C LYS A 160 11.11 1.52 -16.26
N TYR A 161 10.14 1.89 -15.45
CA TYR A 161 8.78 2.15 -15.87
C TYR A 161 8.50 3.65 -15.91
N LYS A 162 7.70 4.08 -16.87
CA LYS A 162 7.21 5.45 -17.00
C LYS A 162 5.69 5.42 -16.83
N PHE A 163 5.19 6.33 -16.02
CA PHE A 163 3.76 6.43 -15.73
C PHE A 163 3.25 7.84 -15.96
N LYS A 164 1.99 7.92 -16.36
CA LYS A 164 1.21 9.14 -16.44
C LYS A 164 -0.09 8.93 -15.65
N CYS A 165 -0.49 9.94 -14.86
CA CYS A 165 -1.73 9.90 -14.09
C CYS A 165 -2.29 11.32 -13.90
N ALA A 166 -3.46 11.42 -13.28
CA ALA A 166 -4.12 12.69 -12.93
C ALA A 166 -4.23 12.86 -11.39
N LEU A 167 -3.24 12.37 -10.64
CA LEU A 167 -3.25 12.34 -9.19
C LEU A 167 -2.36 13.44 -8.58
N PHE A 168 -2.91 14.64 -8.45
CA PHE A 168 -2.27 15.74 -7.72
C PHE A 168 -2.95 15.91 -6.35
N PRO A 169 -2.26 16.33 -5.29
CA PRO A 169 -0.83 16.64 -5.17
C PRO A 169 0.11 15.43 -5.10
N GLU A 170 1.43 15.68 -5.03
CA GLU A 170 2.49 14.67 -5.17
C GLU A 170 2.40 13.48 -4.22
N PHE A 171 1.87 13.65 -3.02
CA PHE A 171 1.69 12.55 -2.08
C PHE A 171 0.74 11.45 -2.62
N ASN A 172 -0.21 11.79 -3.49
CA ASN A 172 -1.05 10.80 -4.15
C ASN A 172 -0.27 9.99 -5.18
N ILE A 173 0.77 10.58 -5.80
CA ILE A 173 1.69 9.84 -6.67
C ILE A 173 2.52 8.87 -5.82
N THR A 174 2.98 9.30 -4.64
CA THR A 174 3.65 8.41 -3.69
C THR A 174 2.76 7.23 -3.32
N ASN A 175 1.51 7.48 -2.95
CA ASN A 175 0.54 6.41 -2.63
C ASN A 175 0.36 5.44 -3.82
N LEU A 176 0.31 5.97 -5.05
CA LEU A 176 0.21 5.13 -6.26
C LEU A 176 1.46 4.29 -6.48
N VAL A 177 2.65 4.82 -6.22
CA VAL A 177 3.90 4.05 -6.28
C VAL A 177 3.87 2.88 -5.31
N PHE A 178 3.41 3.09 -4.06
CA PHE A 178 3.23 2.02 -3.09
C PHE A 178 2.21 0.97 -3.56
N ALA A 179 1.07 1.40 -4.10
CA ALA A 179 0.06 0.50 -4.63
C ALA A 179 0.60 -0.37 -5.77
N ILE A 180 1.30 0.22 -6.75
CA ILE A 180 1.94 -0.52 -7.85
C ILE A 180 2.97 -1.50 -7.32
N SER A 181 3.81 -1.08 -6.37
CA SER A 181 4.85 -1.93 -5.79
C SER A 181 4.27 -3.11 -5.00
N SER A 182 3.13 -2.93 -4.37
CA SER A 182 2.43 -3.98 -3.62
C SER A 182 1.76 -5.01 -4.54
N ILE A 183 1.15 -4.56 -5.64
CA ILE A 183 0.47 -5.44 -6.60
C ILE A 183 1.51 -6.15 -7.48
N GLY A 184 2.47 -5.42 -8.04
CA GLY A 184 3.50 -5.91 -8.92
C GLY A 184 3.59 -5.15 -10.24
N PHE A 185 4.52 -5.57 -11.10
CA PHE A 185 4.88 -4.87 -12.33
C PHE A 185 4.57 -5.64 -13.61
N ASP A 186 3.96 -6.83 -13.52
CA ASP A 186 3.75 -7.74 -14.64
C ASP A 186 2.88 -7.14 -15.76
N GLU A 187 1.91 -6.31 -15.39
CA GLU A 187 0.96 -5.67 -16.31
C GLU A 187 1.51 -4.37 -16.93
N PHE A 188 2.73 -3.97 -16.59
CA PHE A 188 3.27 -2.69 -17.04
C PHE A 188 4.39 -2.86 -18.06
N SER A 189 4.46 -1.93 -19.02
CA SER A 189 5.52 -1.88 -20.02
C SER A 189 6.70 -1.04 -19.54
N ASP A 190 7.91 -1.57 -19.65
CA ASP A 190 9.15 -0.84 -19.40
C ASP A 190 9.59 0.06 -20.58
N LYS A 191 8.96 -0.09 -21.76
CA LYS A 191 9.29 0.65 -22.99
C LYS A 191 8.41 1.86 -23.22
N TYR A 192 7.17 1.80 -22.79
CA TYR A 192 6.16 2.82 -23.08
C TYR A 192 5.72 3.54 -21.81
N VAL A 193 5.04 4.66 -21.97
CA VAL A 193 4.37 5.33 -20.86
C VAL A 193 3.09 4.56 -20.52
N ASN A 194 2.99 4.07 -19.30
CA ASN A 194 1.78 3.42 -18.78
C ASN A 194 0.80 4.52 -18.35
N ASP A 195 -0.35 4.61 -19.02
CA ASP A 195 -1.35 5.63 -18.74
C ASP A 195 -2.33 5.15 -17.67
N LEU A 196 -2.25 5.75 -16.50
CA LEU A 196 -3.10 5.52 -15.32
C LEU A 196 -4.07 6.68 -15.08
N SER A 197 -4.36 7.49 -16.10
CA SER A 197 -5.25 8.67 -15.98
C SER A 197 -6.72 8.29 -15.66
N PHE A 198 -7.08 7.03 -15.80
CA PHE A 198 -8.38 6.50 -15.38
C PHE A 198 -8.53 6.41 -13.86
N ILE A 199 -7.44 6.37 -13.10
CA ILE A 199 -7.45 6.35 -11.63
C ILE A 199 -7.85 7.75 -11.14
N LYS A 200 -8.88 7.80 -10.32
CA LYS A 200 -9.40 9.04 -9.71
C LYS A 200 -9.25 8.97 -8.21
N LEU A 201 -9.06 10.14 -7.60
CA LEU A 201 -9.09 10.26 -6.15
C LEU A 201 -10.50 10.03 -5.61
N PRO A 202 -10.64 9.43 -4.44
CA PRO A 202 -11.91 9.35 -3.74
C PRO A 202 -12.47 10.74 -3.45
N LYS A 203 -13.80 10.89 -3.46
CA LYS A 203 -14.47 12.13 -3.07
C LYS A 203 -14.00 12.61 -1.69
N GLY A 204 -13.78 13.92 -1.55
CA GLY A 204 -13.28 14.50 -0.30
C GLY A 204 -11.78 14.40 -0.06
N ARG A 205 -11.02 13.79 -0.98
CA ARG A 205 -9.55 13.75 -0.94
C ARG A 205 -8.98 14.65 -2.04
N THR A 206 -8.77 15.94 -1.74
CA THR A 206 -8.20 16.94 -2.68
C THR A 206 -8.90 16.95 -4.06
N GLU A 207 -10.23 16.89 -4.05
CA GLU A 207 -11.03 17.00 -5.26
C GLU A 207 -10.88 18.43 -5.79
N VAL A 208 -10.44 18.56 -7.05
CA VAL A 208 -10.44 19.86 -7.75
C VAL A 208 -11.87 20.11 -8.20
N ILE A 209 -12.52 21.08 -7.60
CA ILE A 209 -13.85 21.56 -7.97
C ILE A 209 -13.74 22.51 -9.17
#